data_721b8b59e19716a81797fa64d5f61dbe
#
_entry.id   721b8b59e19716a81797fa64d5f61dbe
#
_cell.length_a   1.000
_cell.length_b   1.000
_cell.length_c   1.000
_cell.angle_alpha   90.00
_cell.angle_beta   90.00
_cell.angle_gamma   90.00
#
_symmetry.space_group_name_H-M   'P 1'
#
loop_
_entity.id
_entity.type
_entity.pdbx_description
1 polymer ?
#
loop_
_entity_poly.entity_id
_entity_poly.type
_entity_poly.pdbx_seq_one_letter_code
_entity_poly.pdbx_strand_id
1 'polypeptide(L)'
;MEIANDITSLVGNTPLVKLNRIRKYFDCYPEIIAKLESFNPSASVKDRIAYSMLCKAEEEGLITPDKTTLIEATSGNTGIALAMVAAAKGYKLILTMPDTMSIERRAMLRAYGAKLQLTPGQEGMKGALDLANELSSSIRSEEHTSELQSPMYLVCRLLLEKK
;
A
#
# COMPACT_ATOMS: atom_id res chain seq x y z
N MET A 1 27.94 5.85 9.72
CA MET A 1 26.46 6.00 9.62
C MET A 1 26.14 5.78 8.16
N GLU A 2 25.28 4.84 7.85
CA GLU A 2 24.92 4.51 6.47
C GLU A 2 23.69 5.35 6.09
N ILE A 3 23.75 5.98 4.91
CA ILE A 3 22.64 6.81 4.39
C ILE A 3 21.85 5.93 3.43
N ALA A 4 20.56 5.74 3.71
CA ALA A 4 19.65 5.00 2.83
C ALA A 4 19.39 5.79 1.53
N ASN A 5 19.28 5.10 0.40
CA ASN A 5 19.05 5.74 -0.89
C ASN A 5 17.65 6.40 -0.95
N ASP A 6 16.65 5.74 -0.39
CA ASP A 6 15.29 6.24 -0.25
C ASP A 6 14.59 5.56 0.94
N ILE A 7 13.36 5.97 1.20
CA ILE A 7 12.57 5.45 2.33
C ILE A 7 12.26 3.95 2.21
N THR A 8 12.20 3.40 1.01
CA THR A 8 11.88 1.98 0.79
C THR A 8 13.00 1.05 1.22
N SER A 9 14.25 1.54 1.20
CA SER A 9 15.43 0.81 1.70
C SER A 9 15.36 0.54 3.22
N LEU A 10 14.51 1.27 3.94
CA LEU A 10 14.30 1.13 5.38
C LEU A 10 13.16 0.17 5.74
N VAL A 11 12.46 -0.38 4.75
CA VAL A 11 11.38 -1.34 4.99
C VAL A 11 11.94 -2.66 5.49
N GLY A 12 11.41 -3.11 6.61
CA GLY A 12 11.88 -4.35 7.22
C GLY A 12 12.97 -4.13 8.25
N ASN A 13 13.75 -5.16 8.49
CA ASN A 13 14.84 -5.16 9.49
C ASN A 13 14.40 -4.66 10.88
N THR A 14 13.10 -4.84 11.19
CA THR A 14 12.47 -4.32 12.40
C THR A 14 13.04 -4.98 13.66
N PRO A 15 13.24 -4.23 14.76
CA PRO A 15 13.89 -4.74 15.96
C PRO A 15 13.06 -5.79 16.69
N LEU A 16 13.75 -6.61 17.46
CA LEU A 16 13.17 -7.59 18.36
C LEU A 16 13.38 -7.13 19.80
N VAL A 17 12.37 -7.30 20.65
CA VAL A 17 12.43 -6.96 22.07
C VAL A 17 11.95 -8.12 22.94
N LYS A 18 12.69 -8.42 24.01
CA LYS A 18 12.31 -9.42 25.02
C LYS A 18 11.25 -8.84 25.95
N LEU A 19 10.14 -9.55 26.12
CA LEU A 19 9.04 -9.16 26.99
C LEU A 19 9.23 -9.75 28.40
N ASN A 20 10.29 -9.34 29.10
CA ASN A 20 10.72 -9.92 30.38
C ASN A 20 9.65 -9.83 31.48
N ARG A 21 8.90 -8.71 31.55
CA ARG A 21 7.87 -8.53 32.59
C ARG A 21 6.65 -9.44 32.36
N ILE A 22 6.23 -9.62 31.09
CA ILE A 22 5.14 -10.53 30.73
C ILE A 22 5.54 -11.97 31.04
N ARG A 23 6.76 -12.37 30.63
CA ARG A 23 7.29 -13.69 30.93
C ARG A 23 7.27 -13.98 32.46
N LYS A 24 7.73 -13.05 33.26
CA LYS A 24 7.74 -13.18 34.73
C LYS A 24 6.34 -13.22 35.34
N TYR A 25 5.42 -12.38 34.82
CA TYR A 25 4.06 -12.30 35.31
C TYR A 25 3.27 -13.60 35.11
N PHE A 26 3.45 -14.25 33.97
CA PHE A 26 2.78 -15.51 33.63
C PHE A 26 3.61 -16.76 33.99
N ASP A 27 4.74 -16.60 34.67
CA ASP A 27 5.68 -17.70 34.99
C ASP A 27 6.00 -18.60 33.81
N CYS A 28 6.22 -17.99 32.64
CA CYS A 28 6.49 -18.72 31.42
C CYS A 28 7.97 -19.15 31.32
N TYR A 29 8.22 -20.43 31.04
CA TYR A 29 9.58 -20.93 30.82
C TYR A 29 10.21 -20.38 29.52
N PRO A 30 9.51 -20.37 28.33
CA PRO A 30 10.07 -19.88 27.09
C PRO A 30 10.27 -18.37 27.10
N GLU A 31 11.25 -17.89 26.33
CA GLU A 31 11.41 -16.46 26.07
C GLU A 31 10.31 -15.96 25.17
N ILE A 32 9.68 -14.85 25.55
CA ILE A 32 8.67 -14.15 24.74
C ILE A 32 9.37 -12.97 24.07
N ILE A 33 9.38 -12.98 22.73
CA ILE A 33 10.04 -11.95 21.92
C ILE A 33 9.00 -11.31 21.00
N ALA A 34 8.89 -9.99 21.04
CA ALA A 34 8.05 -9.21 20.14
C ALA A 34 8.88 -8.64 18.99
N LYS A 35 8.36 -8.76 17.75
CA LYS A 35 8.91 -8.08 16.58
C LYS A 35 8.17 -6.76 16.38
N LEU A 36 8.90 -5.66 16.41
CA LEU A 36 8.31 -4.32 16.41
C LEU A 36 8.07 -3.79 14.98
N GLU A 37 7.00 -4.22 14.35
CA GLU A 37 6.65 -3.80 12.99
C GLU A 37 6.26 -2.32 12.87
N SER A 38 6.01 -1.63 13.98
CA SER A 38 5.83 -0.18 14.04
C SER A 38 7.11 0.61 13.70
N PHE A 39 8.26 -0.03 13.62
CA PHE A 39 9.53 0.57 13.20
C PHE A 39 9.70 0.62 11.68
N ASN A 40 8.78 0.04 10.91
CA ASN A 40 8.75 0.31 9.47
C ASN A 40 8.43 1.79 9.21
N PRO A 41 8.84 2.35 8.05
CA PRO A 41 8.69 3.77 7.72
C PRO A 41 7.27 4.33 7.84
N SER A 42 6.23 3.59 7.44
CA SER A 42 4.84 3.98 7.64
C SER A 42 4.20 3.39 8.92
N ALA A 43 5.05 2.96 9.85
CA ALA A 43 4.69 2.42 11.16
C ALA A 43 3.82 1.15 11.13
N SER A 44 3.95 0.31 10.10
CA SER A 44 3.19 -0.94 10.04
C SER A 44 3.88 -2.05 9.23
N VAL A 45 3.46 -3.31 9.49
CA VAL A 45 3.87 -4.47 8.70
C VAL A 45 3.45 -4.38 7.22
N LYS A 46 2.51 -3.49 6.87
CA LYS A 46 2.01 -3.33 5.50
C LYS A 46 3.03 -2.73 4.54
N ASP A 47 4.05 -2.06 5.06
CA ASP A 47 5.18 -1.58 4.28
C ASP A 47 5.87 -2.72 3.53
N ARG A 48 6.03 -3.88 4.18
CA ARG A 48 6.60 -5.08 3.57
C ARG A 48 5.79 -5.57 2.38
N ILE A 49 4.46 -5.62 2.55
CA ILE A 49 3.54 -6.10 1.51
C ILE A 49 3.56 -5.13 0.33
N ALA A 50 3.37 -3.83 0.58
CA ALA A 50 3.36 -2.80 -0.44
C ALA A 50 4.67 -2.79 -1.25
N TYR A 51 5.80 -2.79 -0.56
CA TYR A 51 7.12 -2.81 -1.20
C TYR A 51 7.33 -4.07 -2.06
N SER A 52 7.07 -5.25 -1.49
CA SER A 52 7.23 -6.53 -2.18
C SER A 52 6.34 -6.65 -3.43
N MET A 53 5.09 -6.17 -3.34
CA MET A 53 4.14 -6.19 -4.47
C MET A 53 4.63 -5.32 -5.63
N LEU A 54 5.05 -4.08 -5.35
CA LEU A 54 5.52 -3.17 -6.39
C LEU A 54 6.83 -3.66 -7.01
N CYS A 55 7.80 -4.08 -6.19
CA CYS A 55 9.07 -4.60 -6.71
C CYS A 55 8.86 -5.82 -7.61
N LYS A 56 8.00 -6.76 -7.18
CA LYS A 56 7.72 -7.94 -7.99
C LYS A 56 7.04 -7.59 -9.32
N ALA A 57 6.09 -6.66 -9.30
CA ALA A 57 5.43 -6.21 -10.52
C ALA A 57 6.39 -5.48 -11.48
N GLU A 58 7.36 -4.73 -10.95
CA GLU A 58 8.44 -4.12 -11.74
C GLU A 58 9.37 -5.17 -12.35
N GLU A 59 9.81 -6.16 -11.56
CA GLU A 59 10.66 -7.27 -12.01
C GLU A 59 10.00 -8.09 -13.12
N GLU A 60 8.69 -8.28 -13.06
CA GLU A 60 7.89 -8.96 -14.08
C GLU A 60 7.59 -8.07 -15.31
N GLY A 61 8.00 -6.80 -15.29
CA GLY A 61 7.74 -5.83 -16.36
C GLY A 61 6.26 -5.43 -16.48
N LEU A 62 5.45 -5.67 -15.43
CA LEU A 62 4.02 -5.39 -15.44
C LEU A 62 3.72 -3.90 -15.20
N ILE A 63 4.60 -3.19 -14.51
CA ILE A 63 4.44 -1.78 -14.17
C ILE A 63 5.73 -0.99 -14.39
N THR A 64 5.57 0.28 -14.73
CA THR A 64 6.67 1.26 -14.80
C THR A 64 6.20 2.60 -14.25
N PRO A 65 7.04 3.38 -13.52
CA PRO A 65 6.59 4.59 -12.83
C PRO A 65 5.88 5.61 -13.72
N ASP A 66 6.43 5.91 -14.90
CA ASP A 66 5.92 6.97 -15.77
C ASP A 66 4.65 6.58 -16.54
N LYS A 67 4.38 5.26 -16.67
CA LYS A 67 3.32 4.72 -17.52
C LYS A 67 2.17 4.08 -16.75
N THR A 68 2.37 3.76 -15.47
CA THR A 68 1.38 3.02 -14.68
C THR A 68 0.75 3.90 -13.62
N THR A 69 -0.57 3.86 -13.52
CA THR A 69 -1.31 4.37 -12.37
C THR A 69 -1.79 3.19 -11.52
N LEU A 70 -1.43 3.19 -10.25
CA LEU A 70 -1.88 2.18 -9.29
C LEU A 70 -3.28 2.55 -8.78
N ILE A 71 -4.16 1.57 -8.65
CA ILE A 71 -5.51 1.76 -8.09
C ILE A 71 -5.73 0.70 -7.02
N GLU A 72 -6.19 1.11 -5.84
CA GLU A 72 -6.45 0.19 -4.73
C GLU A 72 -7.64 0.65 -3.88
N ALA A 73 -8.50 -0.30 -3.51
CA ALA A 73 -9.60 -0.08 -2.56
C ALA A 73 -9.11 -0.41 -1.14
N THR A 74 -8.77 0.60 -0.36
CA THR A 74 -8.26 0.38 0.99
C THR A 74 -8.52 1.56 1.91
N SER A 75 -8.82 1.25 3.16
CA SER A 75 -9.04 2.24 4.22
C SER A 75 -8.01 2.14 5.36
N GLY A 76 -7.07 1.20 5.25
CA GLY A 76 -6.16 0.85 6.33
C GLY A 76 -4.69 1.17 6.06
N ASN A 77 -3.83 0.53 6.85
CA ASN A 77 -2.38 0.68 6.76
C ASN A 77 -1.82 0.24 5.39
N THR A 78 -2.52 -0.61 4.66
CA THR A 78 -2.14 -1.00 3.29
C THR A 78 -2.13 0.21 2.36
N GLY A 79 -3.15 1.07 2.44
CA GLY A 79 -3.20 2.32 1.65
C GLY A 79 -2.07 3.28 2.00
N ILE A 80 -1.74 3.41 3.29
CA ILE A 80 -0.63 4.28 3.73
C ILE A 80 0.70 3.75 3.20
N ALA A 81 0.94 2.45 3.33
CA ALA A 81 2.15 1.81 2.84
C ALA A 81 2.29 1.91 1.31
N LEU A 82 1.21 1.65 0.57
CA LEU A 82 1.19 1.84 -0.89
C LEU A 82 1.46 3.28 -1.28
N ALA A 83 0.87 4.26 -0.58
CA ALA A 83 1.09 5.67 -0.86
C ALA A 83 2.55 6.09 -0.62
N MET A 84 3.16 5.62 0.47
CA MET A 84 4.57 5.86 0.76
C MET A 84 5.48 5.26 -0.32
N VAL A 85 5.27 3.98 -0.68
CA VAL A 85 6.12 3.29 -1.68
C VAL A 85 5.90 3.89 -3.08
N ALA A 86 4.64 4.20 -3.45
CA ALA A 86 4.32 4.84 -4.72
C ALA A 86 4.99 6.22 -4.84
N ALA A 87 4.94 7.04 -3.77
CA ALA A 87 5.62 8.32 -3.74
C ALA A 87 7.14 8.18 -3.92
N ALA A 88 7.76 7.23 -3.21
CA ALA A 88 9.20 6.99 -3.30
C ALA A 88 9.65 6.50 -4.68
N LYS A 89 8.83 5.70 -5.35
CA LYS A 89 9.13 5.10 -6.67
C LYS A 89 8.57 5.92 -7.86
N GLY A 90 7.87 7.03 -7.62
CA GLY A 90 7.34 7.91 -8.68
C GLY A 90 6.06 7.41 -9.35
N TYR A 91 5.30 6.53 -8.71
CA TYR A 91 4.02 6.06 -9.24
C TYR A 91 2.88 7.03 -8.92
N LYS A 92 1.95 7.18 -9.85
CA LYS A 92 0.63 7.75 -9.57
C LYS A 92 -0.21 6.71 -8.83
N LEU A 93 -0.91 7.14 -7.78
CA LEU A 93 -1.75 6.26 -6.97
C LEU A 93 -3.15 6.87 -6.79
N ILE A 94 -4.17 6.08 -7.05
CA ILE A 94 -5.57 6.37 -6.76
C ILE A 94 -6.03 5.39 -5.68
N LEU A 95 -6.56 5.91 -4.57
CA LEU A 95 -7.13 5.11 -3.50
C LEU A 95 -8.62 5.37 -3.40
N THR A 96 -9.42 4.30 -3.42
CA THR A 96 -10.86 4.36 -3.19
C THR A 96 -11.17 3.95 -1.76
N MET A 97 -12.04 4.70 -1.08
CA MET A 97 -12.40 4.42 0.31
C MET A 97 -13.72 5.07 0.70
N PRO A 98 -14.43 4.54 1.73
CA PRO A 98 -15.62 5.19 2.27
C PRO A 98 -15.30 6.57 2.86
N ASP A 99 -16.23 7.51 2.74
CA ASP A 99 -16.12 8.86 3.28
C ASP A 99 -16.13 8.93 4.82
N THR A 100 -16.44 7.82 5.48
CA THR A 100 -16.36 7.65 6.95
C THR A 100 -14.94 7.53 7.49
N MET A 101 -13.93 7.44 6.61
CA MET A 101 -12.54 7.40 7.04
C MET A 101 -12.09 8.72 7.66
N SER A 102 -11.23 8.63 8.69
CA SER A 102 -10.78 9.80 9.44
C SER A 102 -10.08 10.83 8.56
N ILE A 103 -10.28 12.10 8.90
CA ILE A 103 -9.72 13.24 8.16
C ILE A 103 -8.18 13.19 8.19
N GLU A 104 -7.59 12.81 9.32
CA GLU A 104 -6.14 12.71 9.50
C GLU A 104 -5.53 11.68 8.55
N ARG A 105 -6.20 10.52 8.40
CA ARG A 105 -5.76 9.48 7.47
C ARG A 105 -5.83 9.95 6.01
N ARG A 106 -6.93 10.62 5.65
CA ARG A 106 -7.08 11.23 4.31
C ARG A 106 -6.01 12.30 4.05
N ALA A 107 -5.69 13.11 5.05
CA ALA A 107 -4.64 14.12 4.96
C ALA A 107 -3.25 13.48 4.76
N MET A 108 -2.94 12.42 5.50
CA MET A 108 -1.69 11.67 5.36
C MET A 108 -1.53 11.07 3.95
N LEU A 109 -2.57 10.42 3.43
CA LEU A 109 -2.54 9.84 2.09
C LEU A 109 -2.34 10.90 0.99
N ARG A 110 -3.00 12.06 1.13
CA ARG A 110 -2.79 13.20 0.22
C ARG A 110 -1.37 13.77 0.33
N ALA A 111 -0.80 13.81 1.52
CA ALA A 111 0.58 14.26 1.74
C ALA A 111 1.60 13.37 1.01
N TYR A 112 1.33 12.09 0.86
CA TYR A 112 2.10 11.17 0.00
C TYR A 112 1.78 11.32 -1.50
N GLY A 113 0.86 12.21 -1.89
CA GLY A 113 0.51 12.44 -3.30
C GLY A 113 -0.58 11.52 -3.85
N ALA A 114 -1.20 10.67 -3.03
CA ALA A 114 -2.29 9.81 -3.50
C ALA A 114 -3.55 10.62 -3.81
N LYS A 115 -4.20 10.29 -4.95
CA LYS A 115 -5.52 10.81 -5.30
C LYS A 115 -6.58 9.97 -4.59
N LEU A 116 -7.45 10.61 -3.82
CA LEU A 116 -8.51 9.91 -3.08
C LEU A 116 -9.84 10.03 -3.83
N GLN A 117 -10.51 8.89 -3.99
CA GLN A 117 -11.89 8.79 -4.47
C GLN A 117 -12.76 8.25 -3.32
N LEU A 118 -13.69 9.09 -2.85
CA LEU A 118 -14.53 8.74 -1.72
C LEU A 118 -15.85 8.15 -2.23
N THR A 119 -16.30 7.09 -1.56
CA THR A 119 -17.61 6.47 -1.78
C THR A 119 -18.53 6.72 -0.59
N PRO A 120 -19.86 6.65 -0.76
CA PRO A 120 -20.80 6.77 0.34
C PRO A 120 -20.49 5.76 1.46
N GLY A 121 -20.44 6.23 2.69
CA GLY A 121 -20.10 5.38 3.85
C GLY A 121 -21.05 4.20 4.04
N GLN A 122 -22.30 4.32 3.61
CA GLN A 122 -23.30 3.26 3.66
C GLN A 122 -22.95 2.03 2.81
N GLU A 123 -22.19 2.23 1.73
CA GLU A 123 -21.73 1.14 0.86
C GLU A 123 -20.49 0.44 1.41
N GLY A 124 -19.85 0.99 2.43
CA GLY A 124 -18.67 0.43 3.07
C GLY A 124 -17.52 0.15 2.10
N MET A 125 -16.73 -0.88 2.40
CA MET A 125 -15.61 -1.27 1.53
C MET A 125 -16.04 -1.88 0.19
N LYS A 126 -17.29 -2.39 0.10
CA LYS A 126 -17.81 -2.90 -1.17
C LYS A 126 -17.91 -1.78 -2.21
N GLY A 127 -18.53 -0.65 -1.86
CA GLY A 127 -18.62 0.50 -2.75
C GLY A 127 -17.23 1.01 -3.18
N ALA A 128 -16.27 1.05 -2.26
CA ALA A 128 -14.91 1.42 -2.60
C ALA A 128 -14.26 0.46 -3.62
N LEU A 129 -14.51 -0.84 -3.47
CA LEU A 129 -14.00 -1.86 -4.40
C LEU A 129 -14.65 -1.77 -5.77
N ASP A 130 -15.98 -1.58 -5.81
CA ASP A 130 -16.72 -1.45 -7.05
C ASP A 130 -16.23 -0.22 -7.84
N LEU A 131 -16.01 0.90 -7.16
CA LEU A 131 -15.44 2.11 -7.77
C LEU A 131 -14.01 1.89 -8.29
N ALA A 132 -13.17 1.15 -7.56
CA ALA A 132 -11.81 0.83 -8.02
C ALA A 132 -11.83 0.00 -9.31
N ASN A 133 -12.74 -0.97 -9.41
CA ASN A 133 -12.92 -1.80 -10.60
C ASN A 133 -13.45 -0.98 -11.79
N GLU A 134 -14.40 -0.07 -11.55
CA GLU A 134 -14.93 0.85 -12.55
C GLU A 134 -13.84 1.76 -13.11
N LEU A 135 -13.06 2.41 -12.23
CA LEU A 135 -11.94 3.25 -12.63
C LEU A 135 -10.89 2.47 -13.44
N SER A 136 -10.56 1.27 -13.02
CA SER A 136 -9.63 0.41 -13.75
C SER A 136 -10.13 0.06 -15.15
N SER A 137 -11.43 -0.18 -15.30
CA SER A 137 -12.05 -0.51 -16.58
C SER A 137 -12.16 0.70 -17.51
N SER A 138 -12.55 1.88 -16.98
CA SER A 138 -12.69 3.10 -17.77
C SER A 138 -11.34 3.56 -18.31
N ILE A 139 -10.30 3.53 -17.48
CA ILE A 139 -8.97 3.94 -17.88
C ILE A 139 -8.40 3.02 -18.97
N ARG A 140 -8.66 1.70 -18.89
CA ARG A 140 -8.32 0.76 -19.96
C ARG A 140 -9.03 1.03 -21.28
N SER A 141 -10.28 1.51 -21.24
CA SER A 141 -11.05 1.76 -22.46
C SER A 141 -10.67 3.05 -23.18
N GLU A 142 -10.20 4.06 -22.45
CA GLU A 142 -9.74 5.33 -23.03
C GLU A 142 -8.44 5.15 -23.84
N GLU A 143 -7.64 4.14 -23.55
CA GLU A 143 -6.37 3.86 -24.22
C GLU A 143 -6.49 3.14 -25.56
N HIS A 144 -7.61 2.48 -25.81
CA HIS A 144 -7.86 1.83 -27.11
C HIS A 144 -8.09 2.81 -28.27
N THR A 145 -8.12 4.12 -28.01
CA THR A 145 -8.36 5.16 -29.03
C THR A 145 -7.12 5.90 -29.52
N SER A 146 -5.93 5.61 -28.98
CA SER A 146 -4.67 6.16 -29.51
C SER A 146 -3.59 5.09 -29.63
N GLU A 147 -3.15 4.88 -30.86
CA GLU A 147 -2.01 4.05 -31.19
C GLU A 147 -0.74 4.51 -30.44
N LEU A 148 0.01 3.52 -29.91
CA LEU A 148 1.35 3.59 -29.37
C LEU A 148 1.52 4.03 -27.91
N GLN A 149 1.84 3.02 -27.06
CA GLN A 149 2.32 3.10 -25.67
C GLN A 149 1.26 3.36 -24.61
N SER A 150 0.43 2.34 -24.38
CA SER A 150 -0.58 2.38 -23.30
C SER A 150 0.04 2.32 -21.92
N PRO A 151 -0.28 3.25 -20.98
CA PRO A 151 0.02 3.08 -19.58
C PRO A 151 -0.74 1.87 -19.04
N MET A 152 -0.04 0.99 -18.35
CA MET A 152 -0.63 -0.21 -17.74
C MET A 152 -1.19 0.13 -16.36
N TYR A 153 -2.44 -0.23 -16.12
CA TYR A 153 -3.10 -0.06 -14.82
C TYR A 153 -3.15 -1.40 -14.10
N LEU A 154 -2.71 -1.44 -12.86
CA LEU A 154 -2.77 -2.61 -12.02
C LEU A 154 -3.66 -2.36 -10.82
N VAL A 155 -4.74 -3.13 -10.70
CA VAL A 155 -5.45 -3.27 -9.42
C VAL A 155 -4.66 -4.28 -8.60
N CYS A 156 -4.13 -3.87 -7.47
CA CYS A 156 -3.27 -4.69 -6.60
C CYS A 156 -3.88 -6.06 -6.24
N ARG A 157 -5.19 -6.20 -6.35
CA ARG A 157 -5.91 -7.45 -6.12
C ARG A 157 -5.52 -8.58 -7.09
N LEU A 158 -5.09 -8.27 -8.32
CA LEU A 158 -4.70 -9.28 -9.31
C LEU A 158 -3.41 -10.04 -8.94
N LEU A 159 -2.59 -9.50 -8.05
CA LEU A 159 -1.37 -10.17 -7.57
C LEU A 159 -1.65 -11.20 -6.47
N LEU A 160 -2.82 -11.16 -5.83
CA LEU A 160 -3.22 -12.08 -4.77
C LEU A 160 -4.02 -13.29 -5.28
N GLU A 161 -4.58 -13.24 -6.48
CA GLU A 161 -5.44 -14.30 -7.03
C GLU A 161 -4.72 -15.33 -7.92
N LYS A 162 -3.42 -15.17 -8.16
CA LYS A 162 -2.61 -16.19 -8.84
C LYS A 162 -1.89 -17.09 -7.84
N LYS A 163 -2.65 -17.98 -7.20
CA LYS A 163 -2.19 -19.26 -6.66
C LYS A 163 -3.17 -20.35 -7.04
#